data_46b057b1492ac34f77d3f70384dbe390
#
_entry.id   46b057b1492ac34f77d3f70384dbe390
#
_cell.length_a   1.000
_cell.length_b   1.000
_cell.length_c   1.000
_cell.angle_alpha   90.00
_cell.angle_beta   90.00
_cell.angle_gamma   90.00
#
_symmetry.space_group_name_H-M   'P 1'
#
loop_
_entity.id
_entity.type
_entity.pdbx_description
1 polymer ?
#
loop_
_entity_poly.entity_id
_entity_poly.type
_entity_poly.pdbx_seq_one_letter_code
_entity_poly.pdbx_strand_id
1 'polypeptide(L)'
;MHLNTILSSSLRAWKPCALAVITAGALFACSKGNTSSSYTKLSGEVITTTFSIQYDLPEDYAMAVDSTFHAFSHSLNPFDSTSLISAINRNESQQGDSMLREVFLQSVEISRQTGGSYDVTCSPFINLWGFGFEKKDSISQHPIDSIRAFVGYDKVTFDGLRVIKADPRMKMDFSSISKGYCADLVARTLVNKGAKSYLVELGGEIAYQGVNPQGKAWVIGIDKPVEGASAGAEQFQVRIQLPETAGGVATSGNYRNYKIMGGKKVAHTIDPRTGYPIQTDILSVTILAPSCMLADGLATACMTRYAKEIPDLMKHFPGVEYMLILGDGKDGFRTLMSSGFERLVLPD
;
A
#
# COMPACT_ATOMS: atom_id res chain seq x y z
N MET A 1 47.15 23.00 31.75
CA MET A 1 47.29 23.46 30.37
C MET A 1 46.27 22.69 29.49
N HIS A 2 45.19 23.36 29.19
CA HIS A 2 44.24 23.32 28.08
C HIS A 2 44.31 22.11 27.12
N LEU A 3 43.19 21.39 26.82
CA LEU A 3 42.15 21.86 25.90
C LEU A 3 40.91 20.94 25.97
N ASN A 4 39.76 21.60 26.08
CA ASN A 4 38.42 21.08 25.75
C ASN A 4 38.31 20.83 24.24
N THR A 5 37.62 19.74 23.84
CA THR A 5 37.02 19.66 22.51
C THR A 5 35.67 18.88 22.62
N ILE A 6 34.63 19.55 22.78
CA ILE A 6 33.30 19.62 22.25
C ILE A 6 32.89 18.40 21.37
N LEU A 7 32.04 17.55 21.95
CA LEU A 7 31.14 16.67 21.23
C LEU A 7 29.85 17.46 20.88
N SER A 8 29.70 17.84 19.63
CA SER A 8 28.46 18.40 19.09
C SER A 8 27.53 17.27 18.70
N SER A 9 26.61 16.91 19.58
CA SER A 9 25.44 16.10 19.29
C SER A 9 24.46 16.92 18.44
N SER A 10 24.36 16.64 17.14
CA SER A 10 23.31 17.20 16.28
C SER A 10 21.99 16.48 16.54
N LEU A 11 21.29 16.88 17.59
CA LEU A 11 19.86 16.65 17.71
C LEU A 11 19.17 17.48 16.62
N ARG A 12 18.79 16.86 15.53
CA ARG A 12 17.82 17.44 14.59
C ARG A 12 16.47 17.48 15.29
N ALA A 13 16.14 18.66 15.81
CA ALA A 13 14.83 18.96 16.34
C ALA A 13 13.79 18.78 15.23
N TRP A 14 12.86 17.90 15.45
CA TRP A 14 11.64 17.75 14.67
C TRP A 14 10.82 19.04 14.81
N LYS A 15 10.65 19.78 13.72
CA LYS A 15 9.74 20.93 13.69
C LYS A 15 8.32 20.37 13.62
N PRO A 16 7.41 20.78 14.52
CA PRO A 16 6.00 20.44 14.34
C PRO A 16 5.51 21.09 13.05
N CYS A 17 5.01 20.29 12.09
CA CYS A 17 4.30 20.80 10.92
C CYS A 17 3.03 21.50 11.41
N ALA A 18 2.98 22.80 11.20
CA ALA A 18 1.79 23.59 11.48
C ALA A 18 0.67 23.15 10.52
N LEU A 19 -0.40 22.63 11.10
CA LEU A 19 -1.66 22.33 10.42
C LEU A 19 -2.23 23.65 9.86
N ALA A 20 -2.20 23.82 8.54
CA ALA A 20 -2.86 24.96 7.89
C ALA A 20 -4.36 24.67 7.83
N VAL A 21 -5.10 25.13 8.84
CA VAL A 21 -6.57 25.17 8.83
C VAL A 21 -7.00 26.31 7.92
N ILE A 22 -7.49 26.00 6.72
CA ILE A 22 -8.17 26.99 5.87
C ILE A 22 -9.62 27.05 6.31
N THR A 23 -9.95 28.05 7.15
CA THR A 23 -11.34 28.40 7.45
C THR A 23 -11.92 29.18 6.28
N ALA A 24 -12.74 28.56 5.45
CA ALA A 24 -13.59 29.25 4.50
C ALA A 24 -14.79 29.85 5.24
N GLY A 25 -14.86 31.16 5.34
CA GLY A 25 -15.98 31.91 5.91
C GLY A 25 -17.26 31.65 5.11
N ALA A 26 -18.29 31.14 5.79
CA ALA A 26 -19.62 30.96 5.22
C ALA A 26 -20.42 32.25 5.28
N LEU A 27 -20.79 32.76 4.11
CA LEU A 27 -21.89 33.73 3.98
C LEU A 27 -23.23 32.96 4.02
N PHE A 28 -24.02 33.19 5.04
CA PHE A 28 -25.37 32.65 5.19
C PHE A 28 -26.30 33.28 4.13
N ALA A 29 -26.67 32.47 3.12
CA ALA A 29 -27.85 32.69 2.33
C ALA A 29 -28.86 31.60 2.68
N CYS A 30 -29.96 31.93 3.36
CA CYS A 30 -31.08 31.06 3.61
C CYS A 30 -31.74 30.68 2.27
N SER A 31 -31.56 29.47 1.79
CA SER A 31 -32.44 28.83 0.82
C SER A 31 -32.95 27.50 1.38
N LYS A 32 -34.26 27.33 1.36
CA LYS A 32 -34.98 26.13 1.83
C LYS A 32 -34.62 24.92 0.97
N GLY A 33 -34.26 23.83 1.63
CA GLY A 33 -34.46 22.48 1.14
C GLY A 33 -33.33 21.92 0.26
N ASN A 34 -32.18 21.63 0.88
CA ASN A 34 -31.41 20.42 0.56
C ASN A 34 -30.54 20.12 1.79
N THR A 35 -30.78 19.01 2.47
CA THR A 35 -29.85 18.53 3.49
C THR A 35 -28.58 18.04 2.77
N SER A 36 -27.71 18.97 2.38
CA SER A 36 -26.35 18.61 2.03
C SER A 36 -25.71 18.12 3.32
N SER A 37 -25.47 16.81 3.41
CA SER A 37 -24.61 16.26 4.46
C SER A 37 -23.31 17.06 4.45
N SER A 38 -22.92 17.64 5.59
CA SER A 38 -21.65 18.37 5.65
C SER A 38 -20.53 17.34 5.64
N TYR A 39 -19.66 17.44 4.62
CA TYR A 39 -18.45 16.63 4.53
C TYR A 39 -17.27 17.38 5.14
N THR A 40 -16.48 16.64 5.91
CA THR A 40 -15.16 17.11 6.36
C THR A 40 -14.08 16.54 5.46
N LYS A 41 -13.04 17.35 5.21
CA LYS A 41 -11.87 16.98 4.43
C LYS A 41 -10.60 17.19 5.23
N LEU A 42 -9.76 16.14 5.30
CA LEU A 42 -8.43 16.16 5.90
C LEU A 42 -7.40 15.83 4.82
N SER A 43 -6.22 16.44 4.89
CA SER A 43 -5.10 16.11 4.02
C SER A 43 -3.77 16.45 4.69
N GLY A 44 -2.73 15.73 4.35
CA GLY A 44 -1.40 15.91 4.91
C GLY A 44 -0.40 14.89 4.43
N GLU A 45 0.66 14.71 5.20
CA GLU A 45 1.70 13.72 4.97
C GLU A 45 1.81 12.77 6.16
N VAL A 46 2.00 11.47 5.89
CA VAL A 46 2.21 10.43 6.91
C VAL A 46 3.15 9.35 6.34
N ILE A 47 4.12 8.91 7.13
CA ILE A 47 5.02 7.78 6.79
C ILE A 47 5.57 7.88 5.35
N THR A 48 6.16 9.00 4.98
CA THR A 48 6.75 9.24 3.66
C THR A 48 5.78 9.32 2.47
N THR A 49 4.46 9.42 2.70
CA THR A 49 3.45 9.58 1.65
C THR A 49 2.41 10.64 2.02
N THR A 50 1.59 11.05 1.06
CA THR A 50 0.46 11.96 1.27
C THR A 50 -0.81 11.18 1.60
N PHE A 51 -1.76 11.87 2.26
CA PHE A 51 -3.11 11.37 2.42
C PHE A 51 -4.15 12.44 2.08
N SER A 52 -5.32 11.98 1.63
CA SER A 52 -6.54 12.79 1.44
C SER A 52 -7.73 11.99 1.93
N ILE A 53 -8.48 12.55 2.87
CA ILE A 53 -9.62 11.88 3.52
C ILE A 53 -10.83 12.79 3.40
N GLN A 54 -11.98 12.23 2.97
CA GLN A 54 -13.27 12.89 2.99
C GLN A 54 -14.28 11.98 3.67
N TYR A 55 -15.16 12.54 4.51
CA TYR A 55 -16.20 11.78 5.21
C TYR A 55 -17.43 12.66 5.54
N ASP A 56 -18.60 12.02 5.67
CA ASP A 56 -19.92 12.65 5.80
C ASP A 56 -20.32 13.03 7.23
N LEU A 57 -19.36 13.49 8.02
CA LEU A 57 -19.60 14.03 9.37
C LEU A 57 -19.11 15.47 9.45
N PRO A 58 -19.83 16.35 10.18
CA PRO A 58 -19.44 17.74 10.33
C PRO A 58 -18.28 17.95 11.31
N GLU A 59 -18.04 16.99 12.21
CA GLU A 59 -17.01 17.06 13.23
C GLU A 59 -15.62 16.79 12.61
N ASP A 60 -14.61 17.50 13.14
CA ASP A 60 -13.21 17.26 12.80
C ASP A 60 -12.65 16.10 13.65
N TYR A 61 -12.34 15.00 12.98
CA TYR A 61 -11.72 13.83 13.59
C TYR A 61 -10.21 13.72 13.30
N ALA A 62 -9.53 14.82 12.95
CA ALA A 62 -8.09 14.81 12.65
C ALA A 62 -7.27 14.15 13.75
N MET A 63 -7.55 14.43 15.03
CA MET A 63 -6.85 13.80 16.15
C MET A 63 -7.06 12.28 16.23
N ALA A 64 -8.25 11.80 15.90
CA ALA A 64 -8.53 10.35 15.90
C ALA A 64 -7.82 9.65 14.72
N VAL A 65 -7.77 10.29 13.56
CA VAL A 65 -7.03 9.83 12.38
C VAL A 65 -5.53 9.80 12.68
N ASP A 66 -4.99 10.87 13.26
CA ASP A 66 -3.59 10.99 13.66
C ASP A 66 -3.19 9.89 14.68
N SER A 67 -4.03 9.64 15.68
CA SER A 67 -3.84 8.54 16.63
C SER A 67 -3.81 7.17 15.94
N THR A 68 -4.62 6.98 14.87
CA THR A 68 -4.60 5.76 14.06
C THR A 68 -3.27 5.63 13.30
N PHE A 69 -2.77 6.71 12.71
CA PHE A 69 -1.48 6.72 12.03
C PHE A 69 -0.31 6.43 12.98
N HIS A 70 -0.33 7.02 14.17
CA HIS A 70 0.68 6.76 15.19
C HIS A 70 0.68 5.29 15.65
N ALA A 71 -0.49 4.72 15.93
CA ALA A 71 -0.62 3.33 16.33
C ALA A 71 -0.13 2.38 15.21
N PHE A 72 -0.53 2.66 13.97
CA PHE A 72 -0.06 1.91 12.79
C PHE A 72 1.47 2.01 12.63
N SER A 73 2.03 3.22 12.72
CA SER A 73 3.49 3.41 12.60
C SER A 73 4.26 2.67 13.69
N HIS A 74 3.80 2.74 14.94
CA HIS A 74 4.41 1.99 16.05
C HIS A 74 4.40 0.47 15.80
N SER A 75 3.33 -0.06 15.20
CA SER A 75 3.22 -1.50 14.93
C SER A 75 4.03 -1.93 13.71
N LEU A 76 3.85 -1.28 12.55
CA LEU A 76 4.15 -1.82 11.23
C LEU A 76 5.20 -1.05 10.42
N ASN A 77 5.70 0.09 10.89
CA ASN A 77 6.64 0.90 10.13
C ASN A 77 8.07 0.30 10.17
N PRO A 78 8.58 -0.30 9.07
CA PRO A 78 9.90 -0.91 9.05
C PRO A 78 11.05 0.14 9.02
N PHE A 79 10.72 1.42 8.76
CA PHE A 79 11.69 2.52 8.75
C PHE A 79 11.87 3.15 10.14
N ASP A 80 10.97 2.85 11.09
CA ASP A 80 11.10 3.24 12.48
C ASP A 80 11.77 2.11 13.27
N SER A 81 12.99 2.36 13.75
CA SER A 81 13.76 1.38 14.53
C SER A 81 13.09 1.01 15.87
N THR A 82 12.15 1.82 16.34
CA THR A 82 11.42 1.59 17.60
C THR A 82 10.10 0.85 17.40
N SER A 83 9.67 0.60 16.16
CA SER A 83 8.44 -0.13 15.86
C SER A 83 8.50 -1.60 16.27
N LEU A 84 7.32 -2.21 16.51
CA LEU A 84 7.23 -3.62 16.86
C LEU A 84 7.83 -4.52 15.78
N ILE A 85 7.50 -4.27 14.51
CA ILE A 85 8.04 -5.07 13.40
C ILE A 85 9.57 -4.98 13.33
N SER A 86 10.16 -3.81 13.59
CA SER A 86 11.60 -3.63 13.60
C SER A 86 12.27 -4.40 14.73
N ALA A 87 11.73 -4.37 15.94
CA ALA A 87 12.23 -5.14 17.10
C ALA A 87 12.13 -6.67 16.86
N ILE A 88 11.02 -7.14 16.27
CA ILE A 88 10.82 -8.55 15.91
C ILE A 88 11.83 -8.97 14.82
N ASN A 89 12.05 -8.14 13.82
CA ASN A 89 13.01 -8.42 12.74
C ASN A 89 14.46 -8.49 13.25
N ARG A 90 14.80 -7.73 14.29
CA ARG A 90 16.12 -7.80 14.96
C ARG A 90 16.21 -8.88 16.05
N ASN A 91 15.15 -9.64 16.29
CA ASN A 91 15.04 -10.65 17.38
C ASN A 91 15.18 -10.07 18.80
N GLU A 92 14.91 -8.80 19.00
CA GLU A 92 14.88 -8.12 20.29
C GLU A 92 13.56 -8.36 21.03
N SER A 93 12.50 -8.67 20.28
CA SER A 93 11.18 -9.02 20.80
C SER A 93 10.56 -10.13 19.95
N GLN A 94 9.63 -10.86 20.58
CA GLN A 94 8.68 -11.74 19.88
C GLN A 94 7.24 -11.24 20.04
N GLN A 95 7.03 -10.17 20.80
CA GLN A 95 5.71 -9.65 21.10
C GLN A 95 5.26 -8.73 19.95
N GLY A 96 4.20 -9.13 19.26
CA GLY A 96 3.44 -8.31 18.33
C GLY A 96 2.17 -7.75 18.98
N ASP A 97 1.32 -7.16 18.16
CA ASP A 97 0.00 -6.66 18.53
C ASP A 97 -1.09 -7.19 17.58
N SER A 98 -2.32 -6.74 17.76
CA SER A 98 -3.46 -7.15 16.93
C SER A 98 -3.33 -6.70 15.48
N MET A 99 -2.73 -5.51 15.21
CA MET A 99 -2.53 -4.99 13.85
C MET A 99 -1.50 -5.85 13.10
N LEU A 100 -0.38 -6.14 13.74
CA LEU A 100 0.65 -7.00 13.15
C LEU A 100 0.11 -8.40 12.85
N ARG A 101 -0.69 -8.95 13.78
CA ARG A 101 -1.32 -10.26 13.58
C ARG A 101 -2.35 -10.25 12.46
N GLU A 102 -3.18 -9.21 12.37
CA GLU A 102 -4.21 -9.08 11.34
C GLU A 102 -3.58 -9.01 9.93
N VAL A 103 -2.59 -8.12 9.73
CA VAL A 103 -1.93 -7.98 8.43
C VAL A 103 -1.14 -9.25 8.06
N PHE A 104 -0.53 -9.92 9.04
CA PHE A 104 0.16 -11.19 8.81
C PHE A 104 -0.80 -12.28 8.34
N LEU A 105 -1.94 -12.47 9.00
CA LEU A 105 -2.91 -13.49 8.63
C LEU A 105 -3.47 -13.27 7.22
N GLN A 106 -3.77 -12.01 6.86
CA GLN A 106 -4.18 -11.67 5.50
C GLN A 106 -3.07 -11.95 4.48
N SER A 107 -1.81 -11.64 4.83
CA SER A 107 -0.65 -11.92 4.00
C SER A 107 -0.45 -13.42 3.76
N VAL A 108 -0.60 -14.24 4.79
CA VAL A 108 -0.52 -15.70 4.68
C VAL A 108 -1.63 -16.25 3.77
N GLU A 109 -2.86 -15.73 3.91
CA GLU A 109 -3.96 -16.17 3.04
C GLU A 109 -3.71 -15.80 1.58
N ILE A 110 -3.25 -14.58 1.29
CA ILE A 110 -2.84 -14.19 -0.06
C ILE A 110 -1.71 -15.10 -0.55
N SER A 111 -0.69 -15.34 0.25
CA SER A 111 0.45 -16.20 -0.11
C SER A 111 -0.01 -17.62 -0.49
N ARG A 112 -0.89 -18.20 0.32
CA ARG A 112 -1.46 -19.53 0.10
C ARG A 112 -2.28 -19.60 -1.20
N GLN A 113 -3.18 -18.65 -1.41
CA GLN A 113 -4.06 -18.58 -2.57
C GLN A 113 -3.28 -18.28 -3.87
N THR A 114 -2.18 -17.54 -3.77
CA THR A 114 -1.33 -17.20 -4.92
C THR A 114 -0.20 -18.23 -5.16
N GLY A 115 -0.17 -19.35 -4.40
CA GLY A 115 0.89 -20.36 -4.54
C GLY A 115 2.28 -19.81 -4.27
N GLY A 116 2.41 -18.90 -3.29
CA GLY A 116 3.67 -18.31 -2.84
C GLY A 116 4.23 -17.23 -3.78
N SER A 117 3.46 -16.72 -4.74
CA SER A 117 3.90 -15.58 -5.57
C SER A 117 3.85 -14.25 -4.81
N TYR A 118 3.26 -14.24 -3.63
CA TYR A 118 3.30 -13.16 -2.65
C TYR A 118 3.86 -13.73 -1.34
N ASP A 119 4.82 -13.05 -0.71
CA ASP A 119 5.41 -13.50 0.56
C ASP A 119 6.04 -12.32 1.31
N VAL A 120 5.51 -11.99 2.48
CA VAL A 120 6.01 -10.91 3.33
C VAL A 120 7.36 -11.22 3.97
N THR A 121 7.87 -12.43 3.84
CA THR A 121 9.22 -12.79 4.29
C THR A 121 10.28 -12.61 3.21
N CYS A 122 9.90 -12.10 2.02
CA CYS A 122 10.74 -11.96 0.82
C CYS A 122 11.83 -10.88 0.94
N SER A 123 11.81 -10.02 1.96
CA SER A 123 12.73 -8.89 2.10
C SER A 123 14.23 -9.23 2.00
N PRO A 124 14.74 -10.40 2.44
CA PRO A 124 16.13 -10.78 2.22
C PRO A 124 16.51 -10.92 0.73
N PHE A 125 15.59 -11.39 -0.13
CA PHE A 125 15.81 -11.39 -1.58
C PHE A 125 15.81 -9.97 -2.14
N ILE A 126 14.86 -9.11 -1.70
CA ILE A 126 14.76 -7.70 -2.13
C ILE A 126 16.06 -6.96 -1.78
N ASN A 127 16.61 -7.19 -0.58
CA ASN A 127 17.89 -6.63 -0.15
C ASN A 127 19.06 -7.16 -0.98
N LEU A 128 19.08 -8.47 -1.31
CA LEU A 128 20.12 -9.06 -2.14
C LEU A 128 20.20 -8.38 -3.52
N TRP A 129 19.05 -8.08 -4.13
CA TRP A 129 18.96 -7.38 -5.41
C TRP A 129 19.16 -5.84 -5.27
N GLY A 130 19.41 -5.35 -4.05
CA GLY A 130 19.70 -3.94 -3.78
C GLY A 130 18.50 -3.01 -3.92
N PHE A 131 17.27 -3.54 -3.94
CA PHE A 131 16.03 -2.75 -3.92
C PHE A 131 15.55 -2.43 -2.49
N GLY A 132 16.13 -3.09 -1.47
CA GLY A 132 15.85 -2.85 -0.07
C GLY A 132 16.86 -1.88 0.56
N PHE A 133 17.16 -2.12 1.84
CA PHE A 133 18.03 -1.24 2.66
C PHE A 133 19.52 -1.38 2.35
N GLU A 134 19.96 -2.43 1.65
CA GLU A 134 21.35 -2.69 1.28
C GLU A 134 21.58 -2.51 -0.22
N LYS A 135 22.69 -1.83 -0.61
CA LYS A 135 23.08 -1.67 -2.02
C LYS A 135 24.12 -2.74 -2.39
N LYS A 136 23.90 -3.47 -3.47
CA LYS A 136 24.85 -4.44 -4.03
C LYS A 136 24.90 -4.33 -5.55
N ASP A 137 26.12 -4.51 -6.13
CA ASP A 137 26.36 -4.28 -7.56
C ASP A 137 26.43 -5.59 -8.38
N SER A 138 26.54 -6.75 -7.73
CA SER A 138 26.56 -8.05 -8.42
C SER A 138 26.03 -9.18 -7.52
N ILE A 139 25.37 -10.17 -8.14
CA ILE A 139 24.71 -11.27 -7.43
C ILE A 139 25.12 -12.60 -8.08
N SER A 140 25.56 -13.56 -7.27
CA SER A 140 25.78 -14.95 -7.64
C SER A 140 24.61 -15.86 -7.15
N GLN A 141 24.56 -17.10 -7.63
CA GLN A 141 23.52 -18.06 -7.24
C GLN A 141 23.55 -18.46 -5.76
N HIS A 142 24.77 -18.64 -5.22
CA HIS A 142 24.94 -19.15 -3.86
C HIS A 142 24.21 -18.34 -2.76
N PRO A 143 24.17 -16.99 -2.77
CA PRO A 143 23.38 -16.24 -1.81
C PRO A 143 21.88 -16.48 -1.92
N ILE A 144 21.33 -16.70 -3.13
CA ILE A 144 19.92 -16.97 -3.34
C ILE A 144 19.53 -18.30 -2.68
N ASP A 145 20.30 -19.36 -2.89
CA ASP A 145 20.02 -20.67 -2.29
C ASP A 145 20.10 -20.62 -0.75
N SER A 146 21.06 -19.88 -0.22
CA SER A 146 21.21 -19.66 1.21
C SER A 146 19.99 -18.92 1.82
N ILE A 147 19.48 -17.88 1.15
CA ILE A 147 18.31 -17.11 1.58
C ILE A 147 17.04 -17.97 1.51
N ARG A 148 16.88 -18.79 0.48
CA ARG A 148 15.72 -19.67 0.30
C ARG A 148 15.49 -20.61 1.48
N ALA A 149 16.54 -20.99 2.21
CA ALA A 149 16.43 -21.84 3.38
C ALA A 149 15.57 -21.21 4.50
N PHE A 150 15.58 -19.87 4.63
CA PHE A 150 14.88 -19.16 5.68
C PHE A 150 13.86 -18.12 5.20
N VAL A 151 13.51 -18.07 3.92
CA VAL A 151 12.34 -17.33 3.38
C VAL A 151 11.18 -18.31 3.22
N GLY A 152 9.97 -17.88 3.53
CA GLY A 152 8.73 -18.65 3.38
C GLY A 152 7.69 -18.23 4.42
N TYR A 153 6.51 -17.80 3.95
CA TYR A 153 5.40 -17.36 4.78
C TYR A 153 4.92 -18.45 5.75
N ASP A 154 5.08 -19.71 5.42
CA ASP A 154 4.74 -20.89 6.20
C ASP A 154 5.71 -21.17 7.36
N LYS A 155 6.86 -20.48 7.40
CA LYS A 155 7.89 -20.60 8.44
C LYS A 155 7.75 -19.57 9.56
N VAL A 156 6.71 -18.75 9.53
CA VAL A 156 6.34 -17.81 10.60
C VAL A 156 4.95 -18.16 11.09
N THR A 157 4.76 -18.17 12.41
CA THR A 157 3.45 -18.40 13.03
C THR A 157 3.21 -17.44 14.17
N PHE A 158 1.93 -17.32 14.59
CA PHE A 158 1.52 -16.56 15.76
C PHE A 158 0.91 -17.50 16.81
N ASP A 159 1.43 -17.42 18.04
CA ASP A 159 0.79 -17.97 19.24
C ASP A 159 0.23 -16.80 20.05
N GLY A 160 -1.09 -16.61 19.99
CA GLY A 160 -1.71 -15.36 20.45
C GLY A 160 -1.19 -14.15 19.68
N LEU A 161 -0.45 -13.28 20.36
CA LEU A 161 0.26 -12.13 19.77
C LEU A 161 1.78 -12.35 19.65
N ARG A 162 2.25 -13.52 20.08
CA ARG A 162 3.67 -13.86 20.00
C ARG A 162 4.03 -14.38 18.62
N VAL A 163 5.03 -13.77 18.00
CA VAL A 163 5.60 -14.18 16.71
C VAL A 163 6.64 -15.26 16.91
N ILE A 164 6.50 -16.38 16.19
CA ILE A 164 7.44 -17.49 16.19
C ILE A 164 8.01 -17.62 14.79
N LYS A 165 9.32 -17.42 14.64
CA LYS A 165 10.08 -17.60 13.39
C LYS A 165 10.82 -18.93 13.45
N ALA A 166 10.73 -19.74 12.41
CA ALA A 166 11.47 -21.01 12.31
C ALA A 166 13.00 -20.80 12.23
N ASP A 167 13.44 -19.63 11.75
CA ASP A 167 14.84 -19.24 11.66
C ASP A 167 15.00 -17.77 12.09
N PRO A 168 15.97 -17.43 12.98
CA PRO A 168 16.15 -16.06 13.45
C PRO A 168 16.58 -15.08 12.35
N ARG A 169 17.08 -15.55 11.19
CA ARG A 169 17.42 -14.71 10.03
C ARG A 169 16.18 -14.22 9.27
N MET A 170 15.01 -14.82 9.50
CA MET A 170 13.77 -14.40 8.87
C MET A 170 13.42 -12.95 9.23
N LYS A 171 12.98 -12.21 8.23
CA LYS A 171 12.48 -10.84 8.36
C LYS A 171 11.14 -10.73 7.68
N MET A 172 10.19 -10.06 8.30
CA MET A 172 8.89 -9.72 7.71
C MET A 172 8.91 -8.28 7.23
N ASP A 173 8.34 -8.03 6.06
CA ASP A 173 8.14 -6.71 5.48
C ASP A 173 6.74 -6.63 4.88
N PHE A 174 5.92 -5.76 5.46
CA PHE A 174 4.53 -5.58 5.07
C PHE A 174 4.33 -4.37 4.13
N SER A 175 5.39 -3.77 3.60
CA SER A 175 5.30 -2.58 2.73
C SER A 175 4.43 -2.78 1.50
N SER A 176 4.19 -4.03 1.10
CA SER A 176 3.37 -4.44 -0.04
C SER A 176 1.86 -4.59 0.25
N ILE A 177 1.43 -4.30 1.48
CA ILE A 177 0.02 -4.48 1.93
C ILE A 177 -0.36 -3.45 3.00
N SER A 178 0.63 -2.83 3.63
CA SER A 178 0.42 -2.03 4.82
C SER A 178 -0.22 -0.67 4.56
N LYS A 179 -0.04 -0.09 3.37
CA LYS A 179 -0.71 1.17 3.03
C LYS A 179 -2.23 0.96 2.88
N GLY A 180 -2.63 -0.10 2.17
CA GLY A 180 -4.02 -0.51 2.09
C GLY A 180 -4.62 -0.81 3.46
N TYR A 181 -3.87 -1.49 4.32
CA TYR A 181 -4.30 -1.76 5.70
C TYR A 181 -4.45 -0.47 6.53
N CYS A 182 -3.53 0.48 6.40
CA CYS A 182 -3.62 1.77 7.07
C CYS A 182 -4.86 2.56 6.61
N ALA A 183 -5.18 2.57 5.32
CA ALA A 183 -6.40 3.17 4.80
C ALA A 183 -7.66 2.52 5.39
N ASP A 184 -7.70 1.19 5.50
CA ASP A 184 -8.79 0.45 6.15
C ASP A 184 -8.91 0.78 7.65
N LEU A 185 -7.80 0.95 8.38
CA LEU A 185 -7.81 1.35 9.79
C LEU A 185 -8.40 2.74 9.99
N VAL A 186 -8.04 3.70 9.15
CA VAL A 186 -8.62 5.06 9.16
C VAL A 186 -10.12 4.98 8.82
N ALA A 187 -10.51 4.21 7.80
CA ALA A 187 -11.91 4.00 7.46
C ALA A 187 -12.70 3.41 8.64
N ARG A 188 -12.18 2.40 9.32
CA ARG A 188 -12.78 1.83 10.55
C ARG A 188 -12.92 2.87 11.66
N THR A 189 -11.93 3.75 11.82
CA THR A 189 -11.97 4.84 12.79
C THR A 189 -13.13 5.79 12.48
N LEU A 190 -13.31 6.18 11.22
CA LEU A 190 -14.41 7.06 10.79
C LEU A 190 -15.79 6.38 10.94
N VAL A 191 -15.91 5.12 10.56
CA VAL A 191 -17.15 4.31 10.73
C VAL A 191 -17.52 4.22 12.23
N ASN A 192 -16.57 4.00 13.11
CA ASN A 192 -16.79 3.97 14.56
C ASN A 192 -17.24 5.34 15.12
N LYS A 193 -16.98 6.45 14.41
CA LYS A 193 -17.50 7.79 14.70
C LYS A 193 -18.87 8.04 14.07
N GLY A 194 -19.38 7.12 13.26
CA GLY A 194 -20.71 7.19 12.64
C GLY A 194 -20.72 7.58 11.16
N ALA A 195 -19.56 7.72 10.52
CA ALA A 195 -19.48 7.96 9.07
C ALA A 195 -20.13 6.83 8.28
N LYS A 196 -20.96 7.19 7.32
CA LYS A 196 -21.63 6.27 6.37
C LYS A 196 -21.04 6.38 4.97
N SER A 197 -20.44 7.53 4.67
CA SER A 197 -19.76 7.79 3.40
C SER A 197 -18.38 8.35 3.66
N TYR A 198 -17.38 7.77 3.03
CA TYR A 198 -15.99 8.22 3.13
C TYR A 198 -15.19 7.81 1.88
N LEU A 199 -14.12 8.55 1.66
CA LEU A 199 -13.02 8.19 0.77
C LEU A 199 -11.72 8.53 1.50
N VAL A 200 -10.94 7.49 1.81
CA VAL A 200 -9.62 7.56 2.45
C VAL A 200 -8.58 7.16 1.42
N GLU A 201 -7.81 8.12 0.95
CA GLU A 201 -6.69 7.92 0.04
C GLU A 201 -5.39 8.07 0.81
N LEU A 202 -4.47 7.11 0.64
CA LEU A 202 -3.16 7.06 1.28
C LEU A 202 -2.10 6.61 0.26
N GLY A 203 -1.44 7.57 -0.39
CA GLY A 203 -0.36 7.30 -1.35
C GLY A 203 -0.79 6.49 -2.57
N GLY A 204 -2.06 6.63 -2.97
CA GLY A 204 -2.67 5.92 -4.09
C GLY A 204 -3.56 4.73 -3.71
N GLU A 205 -3.45 4.20 -2.49
CA GLU A 205 -4.35 3.19 -1.94
C GLU A 205 -5.61 3.87 -1.38
N ILE A 206 -6.79 3.36 -1.73
CA ILE A 206 -8.08 3.99 -1.44
C ILE A 206 -8.99 3.01 -0.72
N ALA A 207 -9.45 3.37 0.49
CA ALA A 207 -10.60 2.75 1.14
C ALA A 207 -11.81 3.67 1.00
N TYR A 208 -12.97 3.12 0.62
CA TYR A 208 -14.15 3.93 0.32
C TYR A 208 -15.45 3.25 0.74
N GLN A 209 -16.49 4.08 0.92
CA GLN A 209 -17.88 3.66 1.09
C GLN A 209 -18.83 4.81 0.74
N GLY A 210 -20.05 4.47 0.31
CA GLY A 210 -21.15 5.42 0.14
C GLY A 210 -20.94 6.39 -1.02
N VAL A 211 -21.35 7.64 -0.82
CA VAL A 211 -21.43 8.66 -1.86
C VAL A 211 -20.53 9.85 -1.58
N ASN A 212 -20.25 10.63 -2.60
CA ASN A 212 -19.47 11.87 -2.49
C ASN A 212 -20.34 13.05 -1.96
N PRO A 213 -19.77 14.23 -1.70
CA PRO A 213 -20.52 15.41 -1.23
C PRO A 213 -21.67 15.87 -2.14
N GLN A 214 -21.70 15.43 -3.41
CA GLN A 214 -22.78 15.71 -4.36
C GLN A 214 -23.89 14.63 -4.36
N GLY A 215 -23.82 13.64 -3.45
CA GLY A 215 -24.76 12.53 -3.37
C GLY A 215 -24.62 11.53 -4.53
N LYS A 216 -23.46 11.49 -5.19
CA LYS A 216 -23.16 10.57 -6.28
C LYS A 216 -22.07 9.59 -5.86
N ALA A 217 -21.99 8.44 -6.51
CA ALA A 217 -20.89 7.51 -6.31
C ALA A 217 -19.52 8.20 -6.48
N TRP A 218 -18.52 7.74 -5.75
CA TRP A 218 -17.15 8.23 -5.86
C TRP A 218 -16.58 7.94 -7.25
N VAL A 219 -15.78 8.86 -7.78
CA VAL A 219 -15.07 8.68 -9.05
C VAL A 219 -13.59 8.89 -8.79
N ILE A 220 -12.77 7.95 -9.25
CA ILE A 220 -11.31 8.04 -9.18
C ILE A 220 -10.68 7.89 -10.56
N GLY A 221 -9.48 8.43 -10.72
CA GLY A 221 -8.64 8.25 -11.90
C GLY A 221 -7.57 7.20 -11.66
N ILE A 222 -7.26 6.40 -12.67
CA ILE A 222 -6.13 5.48 -12.70
C ILE A 222 -5.10 6.03 -13.67
N ASP A 223 -3.89 6.30 -13.17
CA ASP A 223 -2.82 6.94 -13.93
C ASP A 223 -2.28 6.05 -15.06
N LYS A 224 -1.85 6.71 -16.14
CA LYS A 224 -1.03 6.05 -17.16
C LYS A 224 0.34 5.69 -16.60
N PRO A 225 0.91 4.52 -16.93
CA PRO A 225 2.24 4.11 -16.47
C PRO A 225 3.35 4.80 -17.29
N VAL A 226 3.42 6.14 -17.25
CA VAL A 226 4.41 6.94 -17.96
C VAL A 226 5.65 7.14 -17.07
N GLU A 227 6.84 6.82 -17.60
CA GLU A 227 8.12 7.04 -16.91
C GLU A 227 8.34 8.54 -16.67
N GLY A 228 8.73 8.93 -15.45
CA GLY A 228 9.04 10.32 -15.10
C GLY A 228 7.84 11.26 -14.94
N ALA A 229 6.62 10.78 -15.07
CA ALA A 229 5.44 11.60 -14.78
C ALA A 229 5.38 11.87 -13.26
N SER A 230 5.25 13.16 -12.90
CA SER A 230 4.96 13.57 -11.52
C SER A 230 3.59 13.04 -11.11
N ALA A 231 3.44 12.60 -9.87
CA ALA A 231 2.12 12.31 -9.31
C ALA A 231 1.24 13.56 -9.46
N GLY A 232 0.06 13.43 -10.09
CA GLY A 232 -0.84 14.56 -10.35
C GLY A 232 -0.71 15.25 -11.72
N ALA A 233 0.19 14.83 -12.62
CA ALA A 233 0.06 15.18 -14.02
C ALA A 233 -1.19 14.45 -14.55
N GLU A 234 -2.24 15.22 -14.90
CA GLU A 234 -3.59 14.73 -15.28
C GLU A 234 -3.61 13.87 -16.56
N GLN A 235 -2.92 12.73 -16.54
CA GLN A 235 -2.98 11.75 -17.62
C GLN A 235 -3.53 10.44 -17.07
N PHE A 236 -4.84 10.41 -16.85
CA PHE A 236 -5.52 9.16 -16.50
C PHE A 236 -5.56 8.20 -17.69
N GLN A 237 -5.34 6.93 -17.41
CA GLN A 237 -5.62 5.86 -18.36
C GLN A 237 -7.13 5.65 -18.49
N VAL A 238 -7.81 5.63 -17.34
CA VAL A 238 -9.27 5.55 -17.26
C VAL A 238 -9.75 6.25 -15.99
N ARG A 239 -11.04 6.64 -15.97
CA ARG A 239 -11.78 7.02 -14.77
C ARG A 239 -12.79 5.93 -14.46
N ILE A 240 -12.94 5.58 -13.19
CA ILE A 240 -13.90 4.59 -12.75
C ILE A 240 -14.85 5.18 -11.70
N GLN A 241 -16.11 4.74 -11.76
CA GLN A 241 -17.10 5.00 -10.74
C GLN A 241 -17.09 3.84 -9.75
N LEU A 242 -16.83 4.13 -8.47
CA LEU A 242 -16.78 3.12 -7.42
C LEU A 242 -18.19 2.68 -7.02
N PRO A 243 -18.38 1.40 -6.62
CA PRO A 243 -19.61 0.97 -5.98
C PRO A 243 -19.88 1.76 -4.68
N GLU A 244 -21.16 1.89 -4.28
CA GLU A 244 -21.50 2.55 -3.00
C GLU A 244 -21.22 1.66 -1.78
N THR A 245 -21.10 0.34 -1.99
CA THR A 245 -20.68 -0.59 -0.93
C THR A 245 -19.23 -0.36 -0.53
N ALA A 246 -18.90 -0.66 0.72
CA ALA A 246 -17.52 -0.56 1.21
C ALA A 246 -16.57 -1.40 0.34
N GLY A 247 -15.38 -0.86 0.08
CA GLY A 247 -14.35 -1.51 -0.70
C GLY A 247 -13.02 -0.77 -0.66
N GLY A 248 -12.07 -1.32 -1.38
CA GLY A 248 -10.74 -0.74 -1.54
C GLY A 248 -10.21 -0.86 -2.96
N VAL A 249 -9.37 0.10 -3.32
CA VAL A 249 -8.63 0.11 -4.60
C VAL A 249 -7.15 0.32 -4.31
N ALA A 250 -6.31 -0.46 -4.96
CA ALA A 250 -4.86 -0.27 -4.90
C ALA A 250 -4.22 -0.52 -6.27
N THR A 251 -3.12 0.16 -6.53
CA THR A 251 -2.38 0.03 -7.79
C THR A 251 -0.91 -0.22 -7.53
N SER A 252 -0.40 -1.33 -8.03
CA SER A 252 1.04 -1.65 -8.09
C SER A 252 1.59 -1.48 -9.51
N GLY A 253 2.84 -1.01 -9.64
CA GLY A 253 3.47 -0.84 -10.95
C GLY A 253 4.99 -0.91 -10.92
N ASN A 254 5.59 -1.42 -12.01
CA ASN A 254 7.03 -1.59 -12.17
C ASN A 254 7.72 -0.45 -12.95
N TYR A 255 6.96 0.52 -13.46
CA TYR A 255 7.47 1.56 -14.35
C TYR A 255 8.26 2.66 -13.64
N ARG A 256 8.05 2.84 -12.32
CA ARG A 256 8.74 3.87 -11.50
C ARG A 256 10.00 3.35 -10.82
N ASN A 257 10.04 2.06 -10.44
CA ASN A 257 11.09 1.47 -9.62
C ASN A 257 11.81 0.34 -10.38
N TYR A 258 12.92 0.66 -11.05
CA TYR A 258 13.78 -0.32 -11.72
C TYR A 258 15.24 0.10 -11.60
N LYS A 259 16.14 -0.84 -11.87
CA LYS A 259 17.59 -0.59 -11.98
C LYS A 259 18.10 -1.10 -13.32
N ILE A 260 19.18 -0.50 -13.81
CA ILE A 260 19.94 -1.05 -14.94
C ILE A 260 21.07 -1.90 -14.37
N MET A 261 21.01 -3.20 -14.62
CA MET A 261 22.03 -4.16 -14.20
C MET A 261 22.52 -4.93 -15.43
N GLY A 262 23.84 -4.85 -15.71
CA GLY A 262 24.40 -5.49 -16.91
C GLY A 262 23.76 -5.03 -18.23
N GLY A 263 23.34 -3.75 -18.31
CA GLY A 263 22.68 -3.20 -19.50
C GLY A 263 21.21 -3.61 -19.67
N LYS A 264 20.63 -4.35 -18.72
CA LYS A 264 19.21 -4.76 -18.75
C LYS A 264 18.43 -4.04 -17.67
N LYS A 265 17.18 -3.70 -17.99
CA LYS A 265 16.21 -3.16 -17.02
C LYS A 265 15.74 -4.29 -16.10
N VAL A 266 15.95 -4.15 -14.79
CA VAL A 266 15.57 -5.11 -13.75
C VAL A 266 14.52 -4.46 -12.87
N ALA A 267 13.33 -5.04 -12.84
CA ALA A 267 12.23 -4.56 -12.00
C ALA A 267 12.53 -4.85 -10.51
N HIS A 268 12.01 -3.99 -9.62
CA HIS A 268 12.14 -4.18 -8.18
C HIS A 268 11.29 -5.34 -7.63
N THR A 269 10.36 -5.85 -8.43
CA THR A 269 9.49 -6.96 -8.02
C THR A 269 10.23 -8.28 -8.14
N ILE A 270 10.45 -8.90 -6.99
CA ILE A 270 11.12 -10.20 -6.86
C ILE A 270 10.05 -11.28 -6.72
N ASP A 271 10.17 -12.36 -7.49
CA ASP A 271 9.35 -13.55 -7.30
C ASP A 271 9.86 -14.33 -6.07
N PRO A 272 9.08 -14.44 -4.96
CA PRO A 272 9.52 -15.12 -3.75
C PRO A 272 9.84 -16.60 -3.96
N ARG A 273 9.19 -17.23 -4.93
CA ARG A 273 9.37 -18.66 -5.24
C ARG A 273 10.74 -18.96 -5.84
N THR A 274 11.28 -18.01 -6.59
CA THR A 274 12.56 -18.16 -7.29
C THR A 274 13.69 -17.36 -6.65
N GLY A 275 13.37 -16.26 -5.97
CA GLY A 275 14.33 -15.30 -5.45
C GLY A 275 14.90 -14.38 -6.54
N TYR A 276 14.35 -14.38 -7.75
CA TYR A 276 14.78 -13.56 -8.88
C TYR A 276 13.75 -12.47 -9.23
N PRO A 277 14.22 -11.34 -9.79
CA PRO A 277 13.32 -10.36 -10.40
C PRO A 277 12.50 -11.01 -11.51
N ILE A 278 11.21 -10.75 -11.53
CA ILE A 278 10.36 -11.22 -12.61
C ILE A 278 10.47 -10.31 -13.84
N GLN A 279 10.48 -10.94 -15.01
CA GLN A 279 10.29 -10.25 -16.29
C GLN A 279 8.86 -10.53 -16.75
N THR A 280 7.95 -9.60 -16.52
CA THR A 280 6.54 -9.69 -16.90
C THR A 280 6.18 -8.64 -17.94
N ASP A 281 5.12 -8.89 -18.70
CA ASP A 281 4.50 -7.92 -19.60
C ASP A 281 3.60 -6.91 -18.87
N ILE A 282 3.38 -7.11 -17.57
CA ILE A 282 2.55 -6.24 -16.73
C ILE A 282 3.35 -4.99 -16.32
N LEU A 283 2.88 -3.82 -16.70
CA LEU A 283 3.41 -2.53 -16.27
C LEU A 283 2.75 -2.04 -14.99
N SER A 284 1.42 -2.26 -14.87
CA SER A 284 0.63 -1.82 -13.72
C SER A 284 -0.57 -2.74 -13.52
N VAL A 285 -0.94 -2.94 -12.26
CA VAL A 285 -2.13 -3.69 -11.83
C VAL A 285 -2.93 -2.82 -10.89
N THR A 286 -4.19 -2.59 -11.21
CA THR A 286 -5.18 -1.99 -10.31
C THR A 286 -6.15 -3.06 -9.87
N ILE A 287 -6.33 -3.22 -8.57
CA ILE A 287 -7.27 -4.15 -7.95
C ILE A 287 -8.36 -3.36 -7.23
N LEU A 288 -9.61 -3.76 -7.44
CA LEU A 288 -10.75 -3.38 -6.62
C LEU A 288 -11.18 -4.61 -5.82
N ALA A 289 -11.29 -4.49 -4.51
CA ALA A 289 -11.54 -5.60 -3.59
C ALA A 289 -12.45 -5.18 -2.43
N PRO A 290 -12.98 -6.12 -1.61
CA PRO A 290 -13.78 -5.82 -0.43
C PRO A 290 -13.07 -5.01 0.66
N SER A 291 -11.72 -4.94 0.65
CA SER A 291 -10.91 -4.08 1.52
C SER A 291 -9.68 -3.55 0.78
N CYS A 292 -9.17 -2.42 1.23
CA CYS A 292 -7.97 -1.82 0.64
C CYS A 292 -6.72 -2.67 0.95
N MET A 293 -6.64 -3.28 2.12
CA MET A 293 -5.58 -4.22 2.48
C MET A 293 -5.51 -5.40 1.49
N LEU A 294 -6.66 -6.00 1.15
CA LEU A 294 -6.70 -7.09 0.18
C LEU A 294 -6.31 -6.62 -1.22
N ALA A 295 -6.79 -5.43 -1.64
CA ALA A 295 -6.45 -4.85 -2.93
C ALA A 295 -4.94 -4.62 -3.07
N ASP A 296 -4.28 -4.06 -2.06
CA ASP A 296 -2.85 -3.73 -2.04
C ASP A 296 -1.99 -5.01 -2.13
N GLY A 297 -2.27 -6.00 -1.28
CA GLY A 297 -1.57 -7.29 -1.31
C GLY A 297 -1.74 -8.04 -2.63
N LEU A 298 -2.96 -8.05 -3.21
CA LEU A 298 -3.23 -8.71 -4.50
C LEU A 298 -2.60 -7.97 -5.67
N ALA A 299 -2.60 -6.64 -5.66
CA ALA A 299 -1.91 -5.86 -6.69
C ALA A 299 -0.42 -6.22 -6.74
N THR A 300 0.23 -6.32 -5.59
CA THR A 300 1.64 -6.80 -5.50
C THR A 300 1.79 -8.25 -5.96
N ALA A 301 0.89 -9.15 -5.54
CA ALA A 301 0.93 -10.56 -5.96
C ALA A 301 0.85 -10.72 -7.48
N CYS A 302 0.01 -9.91 -8.14
CA CYS A 302 -0.13 -9.93 -9.60
C CYS A 302 1.14 -9.47 -10.32
N MET A 303 1.89 -8.52 -9.74
CA MET A 303 3.14 -8.04 -10.33
C MET A 303 4.24 -9.12 -10.39
N THR A 304 4.09 -10.24 -9.67
CA THR A 304 5.01 -11.40 -9.71
C THR A 304 4.53 -12.51 -10.66
N ARG A 305 3.61 -12.18 -11.58
CA ARG A 305 2.99 -13.11 -12.52
C ARG A 305 2.99 -12.60 -13.95
N TYR A 306 2.59 -13.46 -14.89
CA TYR A 306 2.29 -13.05 -16.26
C TYR A 306 0.81 -12.71 -16.42
N ALA A 307 0.49 -11.77 -17.30
CA ALA A 307 -0.89 -11.31 -17.51
C ALA A 307 -1.90 -12.42 -17.79
N LYS A 308 -1.47 -13.45 -18.53
CA LYS A 308 -2.31 -14.61 -18.87
C LYS A 308 -2.74 -15.47 -17.67
N GLU A 309 -2.04 -15.37 -16.53
CA GLU A 309 -2.32 -16.15 -15.32
C GLU A 309 -3.33 -15.46 -14.40
N ILE A 310 -3.48 -14.12 -14.55
CA ILE A 310 -4.28 -13.31 -13.63
C ILE A 310 -5.78 -13.68 -13.63
N PRO A 311 -6.44 -13.94 -14.79
CA PRO A 311 -7.84 -14.32 -14.79
C PRO A 311 -8.13 -15.59 -13.96
N ASP A 312 -7.26 -16.58 -14.04
CA ASP A 312 -7.42 -17.82 -13.27
C ASP A 312 -7.10 -17.61 -11.78
N LEU A 313 -6.08 -16.83 -11.47
CA LEU A 313 -5.74 -16.47 -10.10
C LEU A 313 -6.91 -15.77 -9.40
N MET A 314 -7.54 -14.81 -10.05
CA MET A 314 -8.62 -14.01 -9.45
C MET A 314 -9.89 -14.82 -9.16
N LYS A 315 -10.07 -16.01 -9.74
CA LYS A 315 -11.17 -16.93 -9.38
C LYS A 315 -11.11 -17.38 -7.91
N HIS A 316 -9.95 -17.34 -7.29
CA HIS A 316 -9.76 -17.66 -5.87
C HIS A 316 -10.18 -16.53 -4.92
N PHE A 317 -10.46 -15.33 -5.45
CA PHE A 317 -10.79 -14.13 -4.68
C PHE A 317 -12.16 -13.57 -5.07
N PRO A 318 -13.25 -14.10 -4.54
CA PRO A 318 -14.60 -13.61 -4.86
C PRO A 318 -14.77 -12.11 -4.54
N GLY A 319 -15.41 -11.38 -5.44
CA GLY A 319 -15.65 -9.93 -5.29
C GLY A 319 -14.44 -9.06 -5.63
N VAL A 320 -13.36 -9.64 -6.16
CA VAL A 320 -12.20 -8.91 -6.65
C VAL A 320 -12.34 -8.67 -8.14
N GLU A 321 -12.15 -7.40 -8.54
CA GLU A 321 -12.08 -6.98 -9.94
C GLU A 321 -10.71 -6.38 -10.22
N TYR A 322 -10.26 -6.44 -11.47
CA TYR A 322 -8.91 -6.00 -11.82
C TYR A 322 -8.83 -5.32 -13.18
N MET A 323 -7.83 -4.45 -13.29
CA MET A 323 -7.34 -3.88 -14.54
C MET A 323 -5.82 -4.03 -14.61
N LEU A 324 -5.32 -4.57 -15.71
CA LEU A 324 -3.89 -4.63 -16.04
C LEU A 324 -3.59 -3.63 -17.15
N ILE A 325 -2.47 -2.93 -17.02
CA ILE A 325 -1.87 -2.17 -18.12
C ILE A 325 -0.63 -2.93 -18.55
N LEU A 326 -0.58 -3.29 -19.81
CA LEU A 326 0.44 -4.13 -20.40
C LEU A 326 1.23 -3.33 -21.45
N GLY A 327 2.54 -3.56 -21.54
CA GLY A 327 3.34 -3.02 -22.64
C GLY A 327 3.02 -3.72 -23.96
N ASP A 328 2.98 -2.98 -25.04
CA ASP A 328 2.76 -3.52 -26.41
C ASP A 328 4.06 -3.75 -27.19
N GLY A 329 5.21 -3.47 -26.56
CA GLY A 329 6.54 -3.58 -27.20
C GLY A 329 6.91 -2.43 -28.13
N LYS A 330 6.08 -1.37 -28.25
CA LYS A 330 6.26 -0.22 -29.16
C LYS A 330 5.92 1.12 -28.50
N ASP A 331 6.26 1.30 -27.21
CA ASP A 331 5.92 2.49 -26.42
C ASP A 331 4.42 2.75 -26.23
N GLY A 332 3.56 1.78 -26.60
CA GLY A 332 2.12 1.81 -26.39
C GLY A 332 1.69 0.93 -25.21
N PHE A 333 0.41 1.08 -24.85
CA PHE A 333 -0.20 0.35 -23.76
C PHE A 333 -1.46 -0.36 -24.26
N ARG A 334 -1.69 -1.58 -23.76
CA ARG A 334 -2.99 -2.26 -23.86
C ARG A 334 -3.53 -2.58 -22.48
N THR A 335 -4.82 -2.58 -22.32
CA THR A 335 -5.48 -2.93 -21.08
C THR A 335 -6.12 -4.31 -21.16
N LEU A 336 -6.10 -5.02 -20.03
CA LEU A 336 -6.89 -6.24 -19.80
C LEU A 336 -7.67 -6.02 -18.51
N MET A 337 -8.99 -6.18 -18.56
CA MET A 337 -9.87 -5.95 -17.42
C MET A 337 -10.76 -7.17 -17.17
N SER A 338 -11.14 -7.38 -15.91
CA SER A 338 -12.26 -8.26 -15.60
C SER A 338 -13.59 -7.59 -16.04
N SER A 339 -14.59 -8.38 -16.33
CA SER A 339 -15.90 -7.87 -16.77
C SER A 339 -16.58 -6.98 -15.74
N GLY A 340 -16.32 -7.21 -14.44
CA GLY A 340 -16.79 -6.36 -13.37
C GLY A 340 -16.11 -5.00 -13.37
N PHE A 341 -14.80 -4.96 -13.62
CA PHE A 341 -14.04 -3.72 -13.70
C PHE A 341 -14.45 -2.88 -14.91
N GLU A 342 -14.64 -3.51 -16.09
CA GLU A 342 -15.09 -2.81 -17.31
C GLU A 342 -16.40 -2.02 -17.11
N ARG A 343 -17.33 -2.56 -16.31
CA ARG A 343 -18.62 -1.90 -16.01
C ARG A 343 -18.46 -0.63 -15.15
N LEU A 344 -17.33 -0.45 -14.48
CA LEU A 344 -17.05 0.71 -13.64
C LEU A 344 -16.41 1.85 -14.43
N VAL A 345 -15.88 1.57 -15.62
CA VAL A 345 -15.17 2.57 -16.45
C VAL A 345 -16.17 3.57 -16.98
N LEU A 346 -15.87 4.85 -16.75
CA LEU A 346 -16.64 5.95 -17.29
C LEU A 346 -16.22 6.23 -18.74
N PRO A 347 -17.17 6.59 -19.63
CA PRO A 347 -16.83 7.05 -20.97
C PRO A 347 -16.00 8.35 -20.92
N ASP A 348 -15.16 8.54 -21.92
CA ASP A 348 -14.33 9.75 -22.09
C ASP A 348 -15.18 11.02 -22.29
#